data_a4ed3321e6c4d4b17c3e50269a376007
#
_entry.id   a4ed3321e6c4d4b17c3e50269a376007
#
_cell.length_a   1.000
_cell.length_b   1.000
_cell.length_c   1.000
_cell.angle_alpha   90.00
_cell.angle_beta   90.00
_cell.angle_gamma   90.00
#
_symmetry.space_group_name_H-M   'P 1'
#
loop_
_entity.id
_entity.type
_entity.pdbx_description
1 polymer ?
#
loop_
_entity_poly.entity_id
_entity_poly.type
_entity_poly.pdbx_seq_one_letter_code
_entity_poly.pdbx_strand_id
1 'polypeptide(L)'
;NIKVLYFLEDDYPDRLKHCIDGPVLLFASGNFDFKNRRMISIVGTRQITSYGTEFCKKLIEDLSIFNPIIVSGFAYGVDIVAHQAAMENNLQTIGVLAHGLNQIYPKTHKKYVAKMEQNGGFLTEFSSSSSPEKENFVKRNRIVAGMSEATIVIESAEKGGSLITANMANDYNRDVFAVPGRTTDKYSQGCNDLIKTQ
;
A
#
# COMPACT_ATOMS: atom_id res chain seq x y z
N ASN A 1 21.41 3.83 2.48
CA ASN A 1 21.32 4.10 3.93
C ASN A 1 19.94 3.68 4.42
N ILE A 2 19.90 2.88 5.50
CA ILE A 2 18.63 2.53 6.19
C ILE A 2 18.46 3.54 7.33
N LYS A 3 17.27 4.15 7.40
CA LYS A 3 16.83 4.98 8.50
C LYS A 3 15.93 4.15 9.42
N VAL A 4 16.04 4.36 10.72
CA VAL A 4 15.12 3.79 11.72
C VAL A 4 14.14 4.88 12.12
N LEU A 5 12.85 4.58 12.08
CA LEU A 5 11.77 5.46 12.51
C LEU A 5 11.20 4.89 13.81
N TYR A 6 11.26 5.65 14.87
CA TYR A 6 10.73 5.26 16.19
C TYR A 6 9.40 5.94 16.46
N PHE A 7 8.42 5.22 17.00
CA PHE A 7 7.04 5.69 17.11
C PHE A 7 6.83 6.98 17.92
N LEU A 8 7.79 7.36 18.78
CA LEU A 8 7.73 8.63 19.53
C LEU A 8 8.35 9.82 18.76
N GLU A 9 8.98 9.58 17.62
CA GLU A 9 9.64 10.64 16.85
C GLU A 9 8.70 11.27 15.82
N ASP A 10 8.98 12.52 15.44
CA ASP A 10 8.14 13.32 14.55
C ASP A 10 8.13 12.83 13.10
N ASP A 11 9.12 12.05 12.69
CA ASP A 11 9.23 11.50 11.36
C ASP A 11 8.58 10.12 11.19
N TYR A 12 7.98 9.58 12.26
CA TYR A 12 7.15 8.39 12.19
C TYR A 12 5.76 8.73 11.62
N PRO A 13 5.15 7.86 10.77
CA PRO A 13 3.80 8.11 10.24
C PRO A 13 2.77 8.33 11.36
N ASP A 14 2.26 9.55 11.47
CA ASP A 14 1.43 9.97 12.62
C ASP A 14 0.19 9.08 12.81
N ARG A 15 -0.53 8.78 11.73
CA ARG A 15 -1.73 7.92 11.81
C ARG A 15 -1.43 6.52 12.33
N LEU A 16 -0.23 6.00 12.07
CA LEU A 16 0.17 4.67 12.53
C LEU A 16 0.44 4.64 14.04
N LYS A 17 0.78 5.78 14.66
CA LYS A 17 0.90 5.92 16.12
C LYS A 17 -0.39 5.61 16.86
N HIS A 18 -1.54 5.82 16.20
CA HIS A 18 -2.87 5.62 16.77
C HIS A 18 -3.44 4.22 16.51
N CYS A 19 -2.69 3.33 15.87
CA CYS A 19 -3.10 1.94 15.69
C CYS A 19 -2.65 1.11 16.90
N ILE A 20 -3.57 0.33 17.48
CA ILE A 20 -3.34 -0.45 18.71
C ILE A 20 -2.19 -1.45 18.56
N ASP A 21 -1.95 -1.92 17.36
CA ASP A 21 -0.91 -2.90 16.99
C ASP A 21 0.15 -2.30 16.06
N GLY A 22 0.26 -0.96 16.01
CA GLY A 22 1.27 -0.23 15.26
C GLY A 22 2.69 -0.67 15.66
N PRO A 23 3.62 -0.83 14.70
CA PRO A 23 4.99 -1.24 15.03
C PRO A 23 5.74 -0.13 15.77
N VAL A 24 6.46 -0.50 16.82
CA VAL A 24 7.29 0.45 17.60
C VAL A 24 8.45 1.01 16.76
N LEU A 25 8.98 0.21 15.85
CA LEU A 25 10.07 0.58 14.96
C LEU A 25 9.73 0.24 13.51
N LEU A 26 10.11 1.14 12.60
CA LEU A 26 10.12 0.90 11.18
C LEU A 26 11.53 1.13 10.61
N PHE A 27 11.95 0.26 9.72
CA PHE A 27 13.15 0.46 8.92
C PHE A 27 12.73 1.05 7.58
N ALA A 28 13.45 2.07 7.14
CA ALA A 28 13.09 2.87 5.98
C ALA A 28 14.28 3.01 5.02
N SER A 29 14.01 2.96 3.71
CA SER A 29 14.97 3.22 2.65
C SER A 29 14.31 4.10 1.58
N GLY A 30 15.02 5.13 1.13
CA GLY A 30 14.54 6.07 0.11
C GLY A 30 14.51 7.52 0.59
N ASN A 31 13.87 8.37 -0.21
CA ASN A 31 13.74 9.80 0.04
C ASN A 31 12.26 10.19 0.12
N PHE A 32 11.72 10.26 1.33
CA PHE A 32 10.32 10.58 1.57
C PHE A 32 10.15 11.53 2.76
N ASP A 33 9.07 12.30 2.69
CA ASP A 33 8.60 13.17 3.76
C ASP A 33 7.11 12.94 3.99
N PHE A 34 6.74 12.61 5.22
CA PHE A 34 5.35 12.35 5.62
C PHE A 34 4.62 13.62 6.10
N LYS A 35 5.36 14.72 6.35
CA LYS A 35 4.81 15.92 6.96
C LYS A 35 3.79 16.61 6.04
N ASN A 36 2.62 16.90 6.61
CA ASN A 36 1.56 17.66 5.96
C ASN A 36 1.09 17.07 4.61
N ARG A 37 1.23 15.76 4.41
CA ARG A 37 0.78 15.07 3.20
C ARG A 37 -0.20 13.96 3.55
N ARG A 38 -1.27 13.90 2.75
CA ARG A 38 -2.24 12.81 2.84
C ARG A 38 -1.63 11.52 2.32
N MET A 39 -1.90 10.41 2.99
CA MET A 39 -1.50 9.08 2.54
C MET A 39 -2.75 8.30 2.14
N ILE A 40 -2.71 7.72 0.95
CA ILE A 40 -3.79 6.90 0.40
C ILE A 40 -3.22 5.53 0.06
N SER A 41 -3.79 4.48 0.64
CA SER A 41 -3.41 3.13 0.27
C SER A 41 -4.22 2.62 -0.91
N ILE A 42 -3.54 2.06 -1.89
CA ILE A 42 -4.11 1.44 -3.07
C ILE A 42 -3.77 -0.05 -3.02
N VAL A 43 -4.78 -0.89 -2.91
CA VAL A 43 -4.60 -2.34 -2.75
C VAL A 43 -5.52 -3.14 -3.68
N GLY A 44 -5.19 -4.41 -3.90
CA GLY A 44 -6.04 -5.26 -4.71
C GLY A 44 -5.42 -6.60 -5.06
N THR A 45 -6.01 -7.26 -6.05
CA THR A 45 -5.58 -8.56 -6.54
C THR A 45 -4.18 -8.53 -7.14
N ARG A 46 -3.46 -9.65 -7.00
CA ARG A 46 -2.19 -9.86 -7.71
C ARG A 46 -2.36 -10.15 -9.21
N GLN A 47 -3.60 -10.41 -9.65
CA GLN A 47 -3.99 -10.70 -11.04
C GLN A 47 -4.93 -9.60 -11.54
N ILE A 48 -4.41 -8.38 -11.62
CA ILE A 48 -5.16 -7.21 -12.07
C ILE A 48 -5.60 -7.36 -13.53
N THR A 49 -6.82 -6.96 -13.85
CA THR A 49 -7.34 -6.94 -15.22
C THR A 49 -6.92 -5.65 -15.96
N SER A 50 -7.19 -5.59 -17.29
CA SER A 50 -7.00 -4.35 -18.05
C SER A 50 -7.87 -3.22 -17.49
N TYR A 51 -9.13 -3.51 -17.13
CA TYR A 51 -10.03 -2.55 -16.49
C TYR A 51 -9.46 -2.01 -15.19
N GLY A 52 -9.03 -2.90 -14.27
CA GLY A 52 -8.41 -2.48 -13.02
C GLY A 52 -7.14 -1.65 -13.22
N THR A 53 -6.34 -2.01 -14.23
CA THR A 53 -5.11 -1.29 -14.57
C THR A 53 -5.42 0.14 -15.06
N GLU A 54 -6.35 0.29 -15.98
CA GLU A 54 -6.77 1.60 -16.53
C GLU A 54 -7.40 2.47 -15.44
N PHE A 55 -8.29 1.88 -14.63
CA PHE A 55 -8.93 2.58 -13.53
C PHE A 55 -7.91 3.05 -12.48
N CYS A 56 -6.99 2.18 -12.06
CA CYS A 56 -5.96 2.51 -11.08
C CYS A 56 -5.07 3.67 -11.57
N LYS A 57 -4.65 3.64 -12.82
CA LYS A 57 -3.84 4.71 -13.43
C LYS A 57 -4.59 6.03 -13.48
N LYS A 58 -5.85 6.00 -13.97
CA LYS A 58 -6.68 7.20 -14.07
C LYS A 58 -6.98 7.80 -12.69
N LEU A 59 -7.31 6.96 -11.71
CA LEU A 59 -7.54 7.40 -10.33
C LEU A 59 -6.32 8.13 -9.76
N ILE A 60 -5.13 7.57 -9.92
CA ILE A 60 -3.89 8.18 -9.38
C ILE A 60 -3.54 9.46 -10.14
N GLU A 61 -3.76 9.51 -11.45
CA GLU A 61 -3.64 10.73 -12.25
C GLU A 61 -4.58 11.83 -11.72
N ASP A 62 -5.86 11.53 -11.51
CA ASP A 62 -6.85 12.48 -11.00
C ASP A 62 -6.54 12.94 -9.57
N LEU A 63 -6.02 12.05 -8.73
CA LEU A 63 -5.58 12.38 -7.36
C LEU A 63 -4.31 13.24 -7.33
N SER A 64 -3.54 13.31 -8.43
CA SER A 64 -2.23 13.99 -8.46
C SER A 64 -2.31 15.47 -8.12
N ILE A 65 -3.43 16.15 -8.41
CA ILE A 65 -3.68 17.55 -8.05
C ILE A 65 -3.62 17.81 -6.54
N PHE A 66 -3.89 16.79 -5.72
CA PHE A 66 -3.83 16.88 -4.25
C PHE A 66 -2.47 16.45 -3.68
N ASN A 67 -1.54 16.03 -4.53
CA ASN A 67 -0.21 15.59 -4.18
C ASN A 67 -0.15 14.58 -2.99
N PRO A 68 -0.97 13.50 -2.99
CA PRO A 68 -0.94 12.51 -1.92
C PRO A 68 0.32 11.64 -2.00
N ILE A 69 0.61 10.95 -0.90
CA ILE A 69 1.56 9.83 -0.89
C ILE A 69 0.76 8.55 -1.19
N ILE A 70 1.16 7.83 -2.22
CA ILE A 70 0.55 6.54 -2.55
C ILE A 70 1.26 5.42 -1.78
N VAL A 71 0.50 4.68 -0.99
CA VAL A 71 1.01 3.58 -0.17
C VAL A 71 0.49 2.25 -0.72
N SER A 72 1.35 1.26 -0.84
CA SER A 72 0.94 -0.10 -1.23
C SER A 72 1.98 -1.14 -0.79
N GLY A 73 1.74 -2.41 -1.12
CA GLY A 73 2.52 -3.53 -0.62
C GLY A 73 3.69 -3.98 -1.48
N PHE A 74 3.92 -3.40 -2.62
CA PHE A 74 4.95 -3.79 -3.60
C PHE A 74 4.78 -5.20 -4.18
N ALA A 75 3.57 -5.80 -4.09
CA ALA A 75 3.24 -7.10 -4.67
C ALA A 75 2.95 -7.00 -6.18
N TYR A 76 2.70 -8.15 -6.84
CA TYR A 76 2.18 -8.19 -8.19
C TYR A 76 0.78 -7.55 -8.28
N GLY A 77 0.34 -7.22 -9.50
CA GLY A 77 -1.01 -6.73 -9.78
C GLY A 77 -1.21 -5.28 -9.36
N VAL A 78 -2.22 -5.01 -8.57
CA VAL A 78 -2.62 -3.65 -8.19
C VAL A 78 -1.48 -2.86 -7.56
N ASP A 79 -0.74 -3.46 -6.62
CA ASP A 79 0.31 -2.76 -5.88
C ASP A 79 1.36 -2.15 -6.81
N ILE A 80 1.91 -2.95 -7.73
CA ILE A 80 2.95 -2.45 -8.64
C ILE A 80 2.40 -1.46 -9.67
N VAL A 81 1.15 -1.62 -10.11
CA VAL A 81 0.49 -0.66 -11.01
C VAL A 81 0.31 0.69 -10.31
N ALA A 82 -0.10 0.68 -9.02
CA ALA A 82 -0.24 1.89 -8.23
C ALA A 82 1.11 2.62 -8.06
N HIS A 83 2.18 1.90 -7.75
CA HIS A 83 3.52 2.51 -7.66
C HIS A 83 3.98 3.10 -9.00
N GLN A 84 3.74 2.40 -10.12
CA GLN A 84 4.09 2.91 -11.45
C GLN A 84 3.33 4.18 -11.79
N ALA A 85 2.00 4.18 -11.59
CA ALA A 85 1.16 5.35 -11.82
C ALA A 85 1.57 6.55 -10.95
N ALA A 86 1.90 6.31 -9.66
CA ALA A 86 2.42 7.35 -8.79
C ALA A 86 3.73 7.96 -9.31
N MET A 87 4.69 7.11 -9.73
CA MET A 87 5.96 7.57 -10.31
C MET A 87 5.78 8.30 -11.64
N GLU A 88 4.80 7.91 -12.47
CA GLU A 88 4.47 8.55 -13.74
C GLU A 88 3.88 9.96 -13.51
N ASN A 89 3.15 10.15 -12.41
CA ASN A 89 2.54 11.42 -12.01
C ASN A 89 3.38 12.23 -11.00
N ASN A 90 4.66 11.89 -10.81
CA ASN A 90 5.58 12.54 -9.87
C ASN A 90 5.10 12.54 -8.41
N LEU A 91 4.20 11.63 -8.04
CA LEU A 91 3.76 11.47 -6.66
C LEU A 91 4.78 10.65 -5.85
N GLN A 92 4.92 11.00 -4.59
CA GLN A 92 5.66 10.18 -3.65
C GLN A 92 4.94 8.84 -3.46
N THR A 93 5.70 7.74 -3.47
CA THR A 93 5.11 6.41 -3.27
C THR A 93 5.94 5.55 -2.33
N ILE A 94 5.23 4.84 -1.43
CA ILE A 94 5.83 4.03 -0.37
C ILE A 94 5.42 2.57 -0.53
N GLY A 95 6.42 1.72 -0.74
CA GLY A 95 6.26 0.28 -0.71
C GLY A 95 6.46 -0.25 0.71
N VAL A 96 5.41 -0.76 1.35
CA VAL A 96 5.55 -1.44 2.63
C VAL A 96 5.90 -2.91 2.37
N LEU A 97 7.02 -3.39 2.91
CA LEU A 97 7.55 -4.72 2.61
C LEU A 97 7.17 -5.74 3.71
N ALA A 98 7.00 -7.00 3.30
CA ALA A 98 6.76 -8.13 4.20
C ALA A 98 8.06 -8.92 4.52
N HIS A 99 9.19 -8.26 4.37
CA HIS A 99 10.54 -8.81 4.56
C HIS A 99 11.54 -7.68 4.86
N GLY A 100 12.78 -8.02 5.19
CA GLY A 100 13.83 -7.04 5.44
C GLY A 100 14.32 -6.30 4.19
N LEU A 101 14.95 -5.13 4.38
CA LEU A 101 15.39 -4.23 3.30
C LEU A 101 16.62 -4.74 2.51
N ASN A 102 17.27 -5.83 2.92
CA ASN A 102 18.43 -6.38 2.20
C ASN A 102 18.05 -7.20 0.96
N GLN A 103 16.78 -7.37 0.69
CA GLN A 103 16.28 -8.14 -0.44
C GLN A 103 15.06 -7.47 -1.06
N ILE A 104 14.72 -7.89 -2.27
CA ILE A 104 13.53 -7.42 -3.00
C ILE A 104 12.68 -8.62 -3.41
N TYR A 105 11.41 -8.55 -3.03
CA TYR A 105 10.39 -9.51 -3.42
C TYR A 105 9.12 -8.79 -3.91
N PRO A 106 8.59 -9.13 -5.10
CA PRO A 106 9.14 -10.08 -6.09
C PRO A 106 10.44 -9.58 -6.75
N LYS A 107 11.35 -10.49 -7.09
CA LYS A 107 12.64 -10.12 -7.74
C LYS A 107 12.48 -9.34 -9.05
N THR A 108 11.39 -9.60 -9.79
CA THR A 108 11.04 -8.90 -11.03
C THR A 108 10.81 -7.41 -10.85
N HIS A 109 10.46 -6.96 -9.63
CA HIS A 109 10.22 -5.56 -9.30
C HIS A 109 11.50 -4.78 -8.99
N LYS A 110 12.67 -5.42 -8.97
CA LYS A 110 13.97 -4.77 -8.70
C LYS A 110 14.21 -3.54 -9.60
N LYS A 111 13.72 -3.58 -10.83
CA LYS A 111 13.86 -2.48 -11.80
C LYS A 111 13.17 -1.18 -11.39
N TYR A 112 12.21 -1.21 -10.44
CA TYR A 112 11.49 -0.02 -9.96
C TYR A 112 12.12 0.60 -8.72
N VAL A 113 12.99 -0.13 -8.01
CA VAL A 113 13.53 0.28 -6.70
C VAL A 113 14.21 1.64 -6.78
N ALA A 114 15.18 1.81 -7.67
CA ALA A 114 15.93 3.05 -7.76
C ALA A 114 15.06 4.28 -8.08
N LYS A 115 14.01 4.10 -8.91
CA LYS A 115 13.09 5.19 -9.23
C LYS A 115 12.16 5.51 -8.05
N MET A 116 11.69 4.49 -7.32
CA MET A 116 10.88 4.71 -6.12
C MET A 116 11.66 5.43 -5.02
N GLU A 117 12.93 5.08 -4.80
CA GLU A 117 13.75 5.70 -3.76
C GLU A 117 14.11 7.16 -4.04
N GLN A 118 13.96 7.65 -5.26
CA GLN A 118 14.19 9.06 -5.62
C GLN A 118 13.10 9.98 -5.06
N ASN A 119 11.83 9.53 -5.05
CA ASN A 119 10.67 10.29 -4.56
C ASN A 119 9.71 9.36 -3.84
N GLY A 120 10.16 8.80 -2.72
CA GLY A 120 9.47 7.77 -1.96
C GLY A 120 10.44 6.71 -1.47
N GLY A 121 10.02 5.45 -1.42
CA GLY A 121 10.88 4.36 -0.99
C GLY A 121 10.14 3.21 -0.34
N PHE A 122 10.78 2.61 0.66
CA PHE A 122 10.31 1.38 1.29
C PHE A 122 10.29 1.49 2.80
N LEU A 123 9.28 0.89 3.40
CA LEU A 123 9.12 0.72 4.84
C LEU A 123 8.97 -0.76 5.19
N THR A 124 9.51 -1.18 6.32
CA THR A 124 9.26 -2.49 6.88
C THR A 124 9.44 -2.50 8.40
N GLU A 125 8.70 -3.36 9.09
CA GLU A 125 8.93 -3.68 10.51
C GLU A 125 9.90 -4.85 10.71
N PHE A 126 10.25 -5.55 9.63
CA PHE A 126 11.06 -6.75 9.70
C PHE A 126 12.55 -6.43 9.66
N SER A 127 13.35 -7.19 10.43
CA SER A 127 14.80 -7.07 10.41
C SER A 127 15.39 -7.31 9.01
N SER A 128 16.57 -6.75 8.73
CA SER A 128 17.16 -6.79 7.38
C SER A 128 17.31 -8.18 6.78
N SER A 129 17.45 -9.23 7.61
CA SER A 129 17.60 -10.62 7.17
C SER A 129 16.28 -11.40 7.06
N SER A 130 15.14 -10.80 7.45
CA SER A 130 13.84 -11.49 7.43
C SER A 130 13.40 -11.83 6.01
N SER A 131 13.03 -13.09 5.77
CA SER A 131 12.54 -13.60 4.50
C SER A 131 11.05 -13.27 4.27
N PRO A 132 10.59 -13.25 2.99
CA PRO A 132 9.18 -13.02 2.66
C PRO A 132 8.34 -14.26 2.93
N GLU A 133 7.91 -14.46 4.17
CA GLU A 133 7.06 -15.55 4.62
C GLU A 133 5.58 -15.19 4.48
N LYS A 134 4.71 -16.20 4.33
CA LYS A 134 3.29 -16.00 4.06
C LYS A 134 2.60 -15.15 5.14
N GLU A 135 2.91 -15.43 6.40
CA GLU A 135 2.36 -14.75 7.57
C GLU A 135 2.74 -13.26 7.60
N ASN A 136 3.96 -12.94 7.15
CA ASN A 136 4.48 -11.58 7.11
C ASN A 136 3.69 -10.67 6.15
N PHE A 137 3.13 -11.23 5.05
CA PHE A 137 2.30 -10.44 4.13
C PHE A 137 1.00 -9.98 4.80
N VAL A 138 0.36 -10.86 5.60
CA VAL A 138 -0.84 -10.50 6.34
C VAL A 138 -0.50 -9.49 7.44
N LYS A 139 0.56 -9.77 8.21
CA LYS A 139 1.02 -8.88 9.29
C LYS A 139 1.36 -7.48 8.78
N ARG A 140 2.06 -7.37 7.65
CA ARG A 140 2.42 -6.10 7.01
C ARG A 140 1.22 -5.25 6.61
N ASN A 141 0.10 -5.86 6.21
CA ASN A 141 -1.07 -5.14 5.68
C ASN A 141 -1.65 -4.13 6.68
N ARG A 142 -1.50 -4.38 8.00
CA ARG A 142 -1.90 -3.43 9.04
C ARG A 142 -1.13 -2.11 8.96
N ILE A 143 0.13 -2.14 8.50
CA ILE A 143 0.93 -0.92 8.32
C ILE A 143 0.40 -0.14 7.11
N VAL A 144 0.10 -0.81 6.00
CA VAL A 144 -0.50 -0.18 4.81
C VAL A 144 -1.81 0.51 5.16
N ALA A 145 -2.72 -0.20 5.86
CA ALA A 145 -4.00 0.33 6.30
C ALA A 145 -3.84 1.46 7.34
N GLY A 146 -3.03 1.21 8.37
CA GLY A 146 -2.92 2.08 9.54
C GLY A 146 -2.27 3.43 9.27
N MET A 147 -1.29 3.50 8.35
CA MET A 147 -0.62 4.75 8.02
C MET A 147 -1.41 5.66 7.07
N SER A 148 -2.44 5.14 6.41
CA SER A 148 -3.21 5.85 5.38
C SER A 148 -4.48 6.48 5.93
N GLU A 149 -4.97 7.55 5.30
CA GLU A 149 -6.29 8.16 5.58
C GLU A 149 -7.41 7.30 5.02
N ALA A 150 -7.18 6.80 3.82
CA ALA A 150 -8.13 5.98 3.10
C ALA A 150 -7.44 4.77 2.46
N THR A 151 -8.19 3.68 2.34
CA THR A 151 -7.80 2.49 1.61
C THR A 151 -8.74 2.29 0.42
N ILE A 152 -8.19 2.24 -0.79
CA ILE A 152 -8.95 2.03 -2.02
C ILE A 152 -8.64 0.64 -2.57
N VAL A 153 -9.67 -0.21 -2.68
CA VAL A 153 -9.57 -1.55 -3.26
C VAL A 153 -9.95 -1.50 -4.73
N ILE A 154 -8.99 -1.69 -5.61
CA ILE A 154 -9.21 -1.60 -7.08
C ILE A 154 -9.92 -2.84 -7.61
N GLU A 155 -9.42 -4.02 -7.30
CA GLU A 155 -10.02 -5.30 -7.65
C GLU A 155 -9.74 -6.32 -6.55
N SER A 156 -10.71 -7.15 -6.22
CA SER A 156 -10.55 -8.25 -5.28
C SER A 156 -11.49 -9.40 -5.60
N ALA A 157 -10.99 -10.62 -5.53
CA ALA A 157 -11.86 -11.80 -5.48
C ALA A 157 -12.58 -11.85 -4.12
N GLU A 158 -13.64 -12.67 -4.01
CA GLU A 158 -14.47 -12.85 -2.82
C GLU A 158 -13.64 -13.11 -1.51
N LYS A 159 -12.51 -13.79 -1.63
CA LYS A 159 -11.59 -14.11 -0.52
C LYS A 159 -10.18 -13.55 -0.80
N GLY A 160 -10.10 -12.32 -1.28
CA GLY A 160 -8.83 -11.67 -1.61
C GLY A 160 -8.09 -11.13 -0.39
N GLY A 161 -6.75 -11.16 -0.42
CA GLY A 161 -5.91 -10.59 0.65
C GLY A 161 -6.08 -9.09 0.83
N SER A 162 -6.51 -8.36 -0.19
CA SER A 162 -6.84 -6.93 -0.13
C SER A 162 -8.05 -6.63 0.76
N LEU A 163 -9.00 -7.58 0.90
CA LEU A 163 -10.13 -7.45 1.82
C LEU A 163 -9.67 -7.48 3.28
N ILE A 164 -8.60 -8.21 3.59
CA ILE A 164 -7.99 -8.19 4.93
C ILE A 164 -7.47 -6.77 5.23
N THR A 165 -6.81 -6.14 4.26
CA THR A 165 -6.32 -4.75 4.41
C THR A 165 -7.49 -3.77 4.58
N ALA A 166 -8.58 -3.94 3.81
CA ALA A 166 -9.79 -3.13 3.94
C ALA A 166 -10.44 -3.26 5.34
N ASN A 167 -10.57 -4.49 5.85
CA ASN A 167 -11.10 -4.72 7.19
C ASN A 167 -10.21 -4.09 8.28
N MET A 168 -8.88 -4.24 8.17
CA MET A 168 -7.95 -3.56 9.09
C MET A 168 -8.08 -2.03 9.03
N ALA A 169 -8.30 -1.46 7.83
CA ALA A 169 -8.54 -0.02 7.68
C ALA A 169 -9.81 0.41 8.44
N ASN A 170 -10.91 -0.35 8.32
CA ASN A 170 -12.14 -0.11 9.08
C ASN A 170 -11.91 -0.21 10.59
N ASP A 171 -11.18 -1.24 11.05
CA ASP A 171 -10.85 -1.43 12.48
C ASP A 171 -10.05 -0.23 13.04
N TYR A 172 -9.28 0.46 12.18
CA TYR A 172 -8.55 1.67 12.54
C TYR A 172 -9.32 2.97 12.28
N ASN A 173 -10.62 2.90 11.97
CA ASN A 173 -11.45 4.06 11.60
C ASN A 173 -10.85 4.86 10.43
N ARG A 174 -10.42 4.16 9.39
CA ARG A 174 -9.98 4.74 8.11
C ARG A 174 -11.07 4.54 7.07
N ASP A 175 -11.21 5.51 6.18
CA ASP A 175 -12.16 5.39 5.07
C ASP A 175 -11.76 4.23 4.15
N VAL A 176 -12.75 3.44 3.73
CA VAL A 176 -12.56 2.35 2.76
C VAL A 176 -13.41 2.62 1.53
N PHE A 177 -12.78 2.57 0.38
CA PHE A 177 -13.42 2.68 -0.91
C PHE A 177 -13.15 1.42 -1.73
N ALA A 178 -14.12 1.01 -2.55
CA ALA A 178 -13.95 -0.11 -3.46
C ALA A 178 -14.46 0.27 -4.85
N VAL A 179 -13.72 -0.17 -5.86
CA VAL A 179 -14.09 0.08 -7.25
C VAL A 179 -15.13 -0.95 -7.69
N PRO A 180 -16.33 -0.52 -8.13
CA PRO A 180 -17.33 -1.44 -8.60
C PRO A 180 -16.90 -2.10 -9.91
N GLY A 181 -17.32 -3.34 -10.10
CA GLY A 181 -17.09 -4.06 -11.34
C GLY A 181 -18.28 -4.95 -11.70
N ARG A 182 -18.16 -5.68 -12.80
CA ARG A 182 -19.23 -6.56 -13.26
C ARG A 182 -19.48 -7.68 -12.26
N THR A 183 -20.73 -8.02 -12.05
CA THR A 183 -21.13 -9.09 -11.12
C THR A 183 -20.63 -10.48 -11.52
N THR A 184 -20.32 -10.67 -12.79
CA THR A 184 -19.77 -11.92 -13.35
C THR A 184 -18.25 -12.02 -13.28
N ASP A 185 -17.57 -10.92 -12.98
CA ASP A 185 -16.10 -10.89 -12.97
C ASP A 185 -15.56 -11.34 -11.62
N LYS A 186 -14.71 -12.36 -11.64
CA LYS A 186 -14.13 -12.98 -10.46
C LYS A 186 -13.44 -11.97 -9.52
N TYR A 187 -12.74 -10.99 -10.07
CA TYR A 187 -11.99 -10.00 -9.28
C TYR A 187 -12.78 -8.73 -8.94
N SER A 188 -14.07 -8.70 -9.27
CA SER A 188 -14.99 -7.65 -8.87
C SER A 188 -15.84 -8.04 -7.66
N GLN A 189 -15.99 -9.32 -7.36
CA GLN A 189 -16.88 -9.81 -6.31
C GLN A 189 -16.56 -9.21 -4.94
N GLY A 190 -15.29 -9.27 -4.50
CA GLY A 190 -14.90 -8.73 -3.22
C GLY A 190 -15.11 -7.21 -3.10
N CYS A 191 -14.87 -6.44 -4.16
CA CYS A 191 -15.17 -5.01 -4.19
C CYS A 191 -16.67 -4.73 -4.12
N ASN A 192 -17.49 -5.46 -4.92
CA ASN A 192 -18.93 -5.31 -4.92
C ASN A 192 -19.55 -5.69 -3.57
N ASP A 193 -18.98 -6.67 -2.86
CA ASP A 193 -19.42 -7.05 -1.52
C ASP A 193 -19.04 -6.01 -0.49
N LEU A 194 -17.84 -5.42 -0.55
CA LEU A 194 -17.47 -4.28 0.29
C LEU A 194 -18.46 -3.12 0.15
N ILE A 195 -18.85 -2.75 -1.09
CA ILE A 195 -19.81 -1.66 -1.35
C ILE A 195 -21.19 -1.93 -0.76
N LYS A 196 -21.62 -3.21 -0.67
CA LYS A 196 -22.91 -3.58 -0.09
C LYS A 196 -22.93 -3.57 1.43
N THR A 197 -21.79 -3.76 2.07
CA THR A 197 -21.71 -4.02 3.51
C THR A 197 -21.13 -2.84 4.31
N GLN A 198 -20.64 -1.83 3.61
CA GLN A 198 -20.12 -0.59 4.17
C GLN A 198 -20.89 0.61 3.64
#